data_188e8983261a038507646d1d32ed19fc
#
_entry.id   188e8983261a038507646d1d32ed19fc
#
_cell.length_a   1.000
_cell.length_b   1.000
_cell.length_c   1.000
_cell.angle_alpha   90.00
_cell.angle_beta   90.00
_cell.angle_gamma   90.00
#
_symmetry.space_group_name_H-M   'P 1'
#
loop_
_entity.id
_entity.type
_entity.pdbx_description
1 polymer ?
#
loop_
_entity_poly.entity_id
_entity_poly.type
_entity_poly.pdbx_seq_one_letter_code
_entity_poly.pdbx_strand_id
1 'polypeptide(L)'
;MHIHILGICGTFMGGLAALAREAGHKVTGCDAGVYPPMSDQLRALGIELIEGFGADQLALRPDVFVVGNVVSRARLADGSPKFPLMEAILDAGLPYTSGPQWLAEQVLQGRHVLAVAGTHGKTTTTSMLAWILESAGLQPGFLIGGVPLNFGVSARLGATQRPIAGEGALDTRPLFVIEADEYDTAFFDKRSKFVHY
;
A
#
# COMPACT_ATOMS: atom_id res chain seq x y z
N MET A 1 8.05 -5.64 -12.75
CA MET A 1 6.61 -6.01 -12.75
C MET A 1 5.78 -4.76 -12.95
N HIS A 2 4.67 -4.84 -13.70
CA HIS A 2 3.67 -3.78 -13.81
C HIS A 2 2.50 -4.11 -12.89
N ILE A 3 2.20 -3.26 -11.93
CA ILE A 3 1.03 -3.38 -11.05
C ILE A 3 0.00 -2.29 -11.35
N HIS A 4 -1.28 -2.65 -11.31
CA HIS A 4 -2.37 -1.69 -11.44
C HIS A 4 -3.22 -1.70 -10.17
N ILE A 5 -3.34 -0.54 -9.51
CA ILE A 5 -3.92 -0.42 -8.17
C ILE A 5 -5.32 0.19 -8.25
N LEU A 6 -6.33 -0.55 -7.79
CA LEU A 6 -7.71 -0.10 -7.69
C LEU A 6 -7.95 0.56 -6.32
N GLY A 7 -8.40 1.81 -6.31
CA GLY A 7 -8.55 2.61 -5.09
C GLY A 7 -7.23 3.27 -4.66
N ILE A 8 -6.40 3.66 -5.62
CA ILE A 8 -5.02 4.12 -5.41
C ILE A 8 -4.92 5.40 -4.57
N CYS A 9 -5.94 6.26 -4.59
CA CYS A 9 -5.93 7.53 -3.86
C CYS A 9 -6.23 7.39 -2.36
N GLY A 10 -6.58 6.20 -1.88
CA GLY A 10 -6.66 5.91 -0.45
C GLY A 10 -5.28 5.99 0.22
N THR A 11 -5.20 6.45 1.46
CA THR A 11 -3.93 6.70 2.16
C THR A 11 -3.01 5.48 2.18
N PHE A 12 -3.55 4.31 2.54
CA PHE A 12 -2.79 3.05 2.54
C PHE A 12 -2.35 2.66 1.13
N MET A 13 -3.28 2.71 0.15
CA MET A 13 -2.99 2.28 -1.22
C MET A 13 -2.04 3.24 -1.93
N GLY A 14 -2.12 4.54 -1.65
CA GLY A 14 -1.17 5.54 -2.15
C GLY A 14 0.25 5.35 -1.59
N GLY A 15 0.37 5.05 -0.30
CA GLY A 15 1.65 4.70 0.30
C GLY A 15 2.22 3.39 -0.25
N LEU A 16 1.37 2.38 -0.48
CA LEU A 16 1.77 1.13 -1.14
C LEU A 16 2.26 1.39 -2.57
N ALA A 17 1.58 2.27 -3.31
CA ALA A 17 2.01 2.69 -4.66
C ALA A 17 3.40 3.34 -4.65
N ALA A 18 3.68 4.18 -3.64
CA ALA A 18 4.99 4.80 -3.46
C ALA A 18 6.08 3.75 -3.19
N LEU A 19 5.83 2.80 -2.28
CA LEU A 19 6.75 1.68 -2.00
C LEU A 19 7.02 0.84 -3.26
N ALA A 20 5.99 0.54 -4.02
CA ALA A 20 6.13 -0.22 -5.27
C ALA A 20 6.98 0.52 -6.31
N ARG A 21 6.81 1.84 -6.43
CA ARG A 21 7.66 2.68 -7.30
C ARG A 21 9.11 2.71 -6.83
N GLU A 22 9.34 2.88 -5.53
CA GLU A 22 10.68 2.85 -4.93
C GLU A 22 11.36 1.49 -5.12
N ALA A 23 10.58 0.39 -5.08
CA ALA A 23 11.05 -0.96 -5.39
C ALA A 23 11.32 -1.22 -6.89
N GLY A 24 11.13 -0.22 -7.76
CA GLY A 24 11.41 -0.32 -9.20
C GLY A 24 10.28 -0.91 -10.04
N HIS A 25 9.06 -1.05 -9.50
CA HIS A 25 7.91 -1.51 -10.28
C HIS A 25 7.32 -0.39 -11.14
N LYS A 26 6.76 -0.75 -12.29
CA LYS A 26 5.84 0.13 -13.00
C LYS A 26 4.51 0.12 -12.26
N VAL A 27 4.00 1.30 -11.92
CA VAL A 27 2.73 1.46 -11.19
C VAL A 27 1.78 2.32 -12.02
N THR A 28 0.57 1.85 -12.16
CA THR A 28 -0.60 2.61 -12.63
C THR A 28 -1.73 2.39 -11.63
N GLY A 29 -2.76 3.21 -11.67
CA GLY A 29 -3.91 2.94 -10.79
C GLY A 29 -5.12 3.82 -11.09
N CYS A 30 -6.24 3.44 -10.51
CA CYS A 30 -7.49 4.13 -10.66
C CYS A 30 -8.20 4.38 -9.33
N ASP A 31 -9.03 5.43 -9.31
CA ASP A 31 -9.91 5.74 -8.19
C ASP A 31 -11.17 6.44 -8.68
N ALA A 32 -12.23 6.46 -7.87
CA ALA A 32 -13.45 7.21 -8.15
C ALA A 32 -13.21 8.73 -8.15
N GLY A 33 -12.25 9.20 -7.34
CA GLY A 33 -11.88 10.61 -7.23
C GLY A 33 -10.36 10.78 -7.26
N VAL A 34 -9.85 11.38 -8.31
CA VAL A 34 -8.42 11.66 -8.52
C VAL A 34 -8.16 13.14 -8.30
N TYR A 35 -8.04 13.55 -7.02
CA TYR A 35 -7.86 14.96 -6.64
C TYR A 35 -6.75 15.14 -5.59
N PRO A 36 -6.19 16.37 -5.48
CA PRO A 36 -5.16 16.70 -4.49
C PRO A 36 -5.64 16.46 -3.04
N PRO A 37 -4.70 16.19 -2.09
CA PRO A 37 -3.23 16.20 -2.27
C PRO A 37 -2.66 14.86 -2.79
N MET A 38 -3.41 13.74 -2.69
CA MET A 38 -2.88 12.41 -3.02
C MET A 38 -2.53 12.28 -4.50
N SER A 39 -3.38 12.79 -5.40
CA SER A 39 -3.11 12.72 -6.84
C SER A 39 -1.80 13.40 -7.23
N ASP A 40 -1.48 14.53 -6.60
CA ASP A 40 -0.26 15.27 -6.90
C ASP A 40 0.98 14.53 -6.42
N GLN A 41 0.91 13.92 -5.23
CA GLN A 41 1.99 13.09 -4.69
C GLN A 41 2.26 11.88 -5.59
N LEU A 42 1.21 11.19 -6.03
CA LEU A 42 1.35 10.02 -6.91
C LEU A 42 1.88 10.40 -8.30
N ARG A 43 1.40 11.50 -8.89
CA ARG A 43 1.92 12.02 -10.18
C ARG A 43 3.38 12.44 -10.08
N ALA A 44 3.80 13.04 -8.96
CA ALA A 44 5.20 13.39 -8.73
C ALA A 44 6.13 12.16 -8.71
N LEU A 45 5.59 10.97 -8.39
CA LEU A 45 6.30 9.70 -8.47
C LEU A 45 6.25 9.06 -9.88
N GLY A 46 5.69 9.76 -10.87
CA GLY A 46 5.53 9.26 -12.23
C GLY A 46 4.47 8.15 -12.36
N ILE A 47 3.48 8.14 -11.47
CA ILE A 47 2.37 7.17 -11.50
C ILE A 47 1.25 7.73 -12.36
N GLU A 48 0.82 6.94 -13.34
CA GLU A 48 -0.35 7.25 -14.17
C GLU A 48 -1.63 6.94 -13.39
N LEU A 49 -2.50 7.95 -13.29
CA LEU A 49 -3.77 7.89 -12.56
C LEU A 49 -4.94 7.99 -13.52
N ILE A 50 -5.89 7.08 -13.37
CA ILE A 50 -7.11 7.01 -14.18
C ILE A 50 -8.30 7.26 -13.26
N GLU A 51 -9.23 8.12 -13.69
CA GLU A 51 -10.46 8.35 -12.96
C GLU A 51 -11.52 7.32 -13.35
N GLY A 52 -12.18 6.75 -12.33
CA GLY A 52 -13.18 5.70 -12.50
C GLY A 52 -12.60 4.30 -12.59
N PHE A 53 -13.49 3.31 -12.65
CA PHE A 53 -13.17 1.88 -12.65
C PHE A 53 -13.65 1.22 -13.96
N GLY A 54 -13.33 1.83 -15.10
CA GLY A 54 -13.72 1.32 -16.43
C GLY A 54 -13.02 0.02 -16.81
N ALA A 55 -13.72 -0.90 -17.44
CA ALA A 55 -13.17 -2.19 -17.88
C ALA A 55 -12.14 -2.06 -19.01
N ASP A 56 -12.10 -0.92 -19.71
CA ASP A 56 -11.10 -0.58 -20.73
C ASP A 56 -9.67 -0.59 -20.20
N GLN A 57 -9.49 -0.40 -18.88
CA GLN A 57 -8.20 -0.46 -18.20
C GLN A 57 -7.54 -1.85 -18.25
N LEU A 58 -8.26 -2.92 -18.60
CA LEU A 58 -7.65 -4.21 -18.92
C LEU A 58 -6.62 -4.12 -20.05
N ALA A 59 -6.76 -3.14 -20.95
CA ALA A 59 -5.82 -2.90 -22.04
C ALA A 59 -4.41 -2.50 -21.56
N LEU A 60 -4.25 -2.06 -20.32
CA LEU A 60 -2.95 -1.78 -19.68
C LEU A 60 -2.11 -3.04 -19.48
N ARG A 61 -2.73 -4.22 -19.44
CA ARG A 61 -2.10 -5.54 -19.26
C ARG A 61 -1.08 -5.56 -18.11
N PRO A 62 -1.47 -5.19 -16.89
CA PRO A 62 -0.57 -5.32 -15.75
C PRO A 62 -0.31 -6.79 -15.44
N ASP A 63 0.81 -7.07 -14.77
CA ASP A 63 1.14 -8.41 -14.30
C ASP A 63 0.21 -8.84 -13.15
N VAL A 64 -0.27 -7.87 -12.36
CA VAL A 64 -1.22 -8.10 -11.26
C VAL A 64 -2.06 -6.85 -10.97
N PHE A 65 -3.33 -7.08 -10.61
CA PHE A 65 -4.22 -6.05 -10.08
C PHE A 65 -4.18 -6.07 -8.55
N VAL A 66 -3.90 -4.91 -7.94
CA VAL A 66 -3.89 -4.77 -6.47
C VAL A 66 -5.15 -4.03 -6.04
N VAL A 67 -6.02 -4.72 -5.29
CA VAL A 67 -7.38 -4.29 -5.01
C VAL A 67 -7.47 -3.68 -3.61
N GLY A 68 -7.89 -2.40 -3.54
CA GLY A 68 -8.17 -1.71 -2.29
C GLY A 68 -9.52 -2.10 -1.69
N ASN A 69 -9.69 -1.87 -0.40
CA ASN A 69 -10.89 -2.25 0.35
C ASN A 69 -12.16 -1.46 -0.04
N VAL A 70 -12.04 -0.36 -0.76
CA VAL A 70 -13.18 0.41 -1.29
C VAL A 70 -13.87 -0.30 -2.45
N VAL A 71 -13.17 -1.20 -3.12
CA VAL A 71 -13.67 -1.98 -4.26
C VAL A 71 -14.53 -3.14 -3.78
N SER A 72 -15.64 -3.39 -4.47
CA SER A 72 -16.57 -4.46 -4.13
C SER A 72 -17.32 -4.96 -5.37
N ARG A 73 -18.20 -5.93 -5.20
CA ARG A 73 -19.13 -6.39 -6.24
C ARG A 73 -20.52 -5.74 -6.13
N ALA A 74 -20.58 -4.55 -5.51
CA ALA A 74 -21.82 -3.80 -5.40
C ALA A 74 -22.38 -3.43 -6.77
N ARG A 75 -23.70 -3.37 -6.85
CA ARG A 75 -24.45 -2.95 -8.04
C ARG A 75 -25.05 -1.58 -7.82
N LEU A 76 -25.18 -0.81 -8.89
CA LEU A 76 -25.93 0.43 -8.94
C LEU A 76 -27.43 0.15 -9.01
N ALA A 77 -28.27 1.20 -8.90
CA ALA A 77 -29.72 1.07 -8.91
C ALA A 77 -30.28 0.48 -10.22
N ASP A 78 -29.57 0.67 -11.32
CA ASP A 78 -29.87 0.10 -12.64
C ASP A 78 -29.39 -1.36 -12.84
N GLY A 79 -28.79 -1.96 -11.80
CA GLY A 79 -28.24 -3.31 -11.84
C GLY A 79 -26.82 -3.41 -12.42
N SER A 80 -26.24 -2.33 -12.96
CA SER A 80 -24.88 -2.33 -13.47
C SER A 80 -23.84 -2.44 -12.34
N PRO A 81 -22.65 -3.00 -12.60
CA PRO A 81 -21.61 -3.08 -11.58
C PRO A 81 -21.09 -1.68 -11.22
N LYS A 82 -20.95 -1.40 -9.92
CA LYS A 82 -20.31 -0.18 -9.43
C LYS A 82 -18.83 -0.10 -9.80
N PHE A 83 -18.18 -1.27 -9.94
CA PHE A 83 -16.77 -1.40 -10.29
C PHE A 83 -16.61 -2.32 -11.52
N PRO A 84 -16.90 -1.84 -12.74
CA PRO A 84 -16.86 -2.65 -13.96
C PRO A 84 -15.49 -3.32 -14.20
N LEU A 85 -14.40 -2.63 -13.86
CA LEU A 85 -13.05 -3.20 -13.97
C LEU A 85 -12.89 -4.45 -13.11
N MET A 86 -13.42 -4.46 -11.87
CA MET A 86 -13.30 -5.64 -11.00
C MET A 86 -14.06 -6.85 -11.57
N GLU A 87 -15.26 -6.64 -12.08
CA GLU A 87 -16.01 -7.74 -12.74
C GLU A 87 -15.25 -8.25 -13.96
N ALA A 88 -14.69 -7.36 -14.78
CA ALA A 88 -13.91 -7.74 -15.97
C ALA A 88 -12.62 -8.51 -15.61
N ILE A 89 -11.95 -8.17 -14.49
CA ILE A 89 -10.79 -8.91 -13.97
C ILE A 89 -11.21 -10.35 -13.60
N LEU A 90 -12.34 -10.50 -12.90
CA LEU A 90 -12.85 -11.79 -12.48
C LEU A 90 -13.29 -12.65 -13.67
N ASP A 91 -14.02 -12.06 -14.62
CA ASP A 91 -14.52 -12.76 -15.81
C ASP A 91 -13.38 -13.24 -16.72
N ALA A 92 -12.30 -12.47 -16.79
CA ALA A 92 -11.11 -12.81 -17.58
C ALA A 92 -10.13 -13.73 -16.83
N GLY A 93 -10.36 -14.06 -15.55
CA GLY A 93 -9.47 -14.89 -14.73
C GLY A 93 -8.08 -14.30 -14.54
N LEU A 94 -7.96 -12.96 -14.50
CA LEU A 94 -6.67 -12.27 -14.40
C LEU A 94 -6.13 -12.28 -12.96
N PRO A 95 -4.80 -12.23 -12.76
CA PRO A 95 -4.20 -12.22 -11.45
C PRO A 95 -4.59 -10.97 -10.65
N TYR A 96 -5.09 -11.16 -9.44
CA TYR A 96 -5.36 -10.07 -8.50
C TYR A 96 -5.03 -10.46 -7.06
N THR A 97 -4.72 -9.46 -6.25
CA THR A 97 -4.41 -9.60 -4.83
C THR A 97 -4.90 -8.37 -4.05
N SER A 98 -4.91 -8.46 -2.73
CA SER A 98 -5.18 -7.30 -1.88
C SER A 98 -3.92 -6.46 -1.64
N GLY A 99 -4.11 -5.18 -1.26
CA GLY A 99 -2.98 -4.32 -0.88
C GLY A 99 -2.14 -4.90 0.27
N PRO A 100 -2.74 -5.31 1.40
CA PRO A 100 -2.00 -5.91 2.51
C PRO A 100 -1.26 -7.19 2.14
N GLN A 101 -1.87 -8.09 1.34
CA GLN A 101 -1.22 -9.30 0.89
C GLN A 101 -0.01 -8.99 -0.01
N TRP A 102 -0.17 -8.08 -0.98
CA TRP A 102 0.93 -7.65 -1.84
C TRP A 102 2.09 -7.05 -1.03
N LEU A 103 1.76 -6.19 -0.06
CA LEU A 103 2.75 -5.58 0.83
C LEU A 103 3.53 -6.65 1.61
N ALA A 104 2.82 -7.62 2.19
CA ALA A 104 3.43 -8.71 2.94
C ALA A 104 4.42 -9.50 2.09
N GLU A 105 4.03 -9.86 0.87
CA GLU A 105 4.83 -10.71 -0.03
C GLU A 105 6.00 -9.97 -0.68
N GLN A 106 5.81 -8.69 -1.05
CA GLN A 106 6.79 -7.98 -1.87
C GLN A 106 7.68 -7.02 -1.08
N VAL A 107 7.24 -6.60 0.11
CA VAL A 107 7.96 -5.59 0.90
C VAL A 107 8.36 -6.10 2.28
N LEU A 108 7.47 -6.79 2.99
CA LEU A 108 7.71 -7.14 4.39
C LEU A 108 8.53 -8.43 4.57
N GLN A 109 8.60 -9.28 3.55
CA GLN A 109 9.41 -10.49 3.65
C GLN A 109 10.88 -10.19 3.97
N GLY A 110 11.42 -10.92 4.95
CA GLY A 110 12.80 -10.75 5.40
C GLY A 110 13.04 -9.49 6.24
N ARG A 111 11.98 -8.75 6.62
CA ARG A 111 12.06 -7.58 7.50
C ARG A 111 11.59 -7.89 8.92
N HIS A 112 12.08 -7.13 9.88
CA HIS A 112 11.51 -7.10 11.23
C HIS A 112 10.41 -6.03 11.27
N VAL A 113 9.17 -6.48 11.25
CA VAL A 113 7.99 -5.59 11.21
C VAL A 113 7.60 -5.17 12.61
N LEU A 114 7.45 -3.86 12.80
CA LEU A 114 6.96 -3.21 14.02
C LEU A 114 5.57 -2.65 13.71
N ALA A 115 4.53 -3.40 14.06
CA ALA A 115 3.14 -3.07 13.79
C ALA A 115 2.50 -2.35 14.97
N VAL A 116 1.97 -1.14 14.75
CA VAL A 116 1.32 -0.31 15.78
C VAL A 116 -0.19 -0.49 15.68
N ALA A 117 -0.77 -1.21 16.63
CA ALA A 117 -2.21 -1.43 16.76
C ALA A 117 -2.84 -0.48 17.78
N GLY A 118 -4.15 -0.29 17.69
CA GLY A 118 -4.94 0.51 18.64
C GLY A 118 -6.10 1.23 17.96
N THR A 119 -7.13 1.60 18.74
CA THR A 119 -8.30 2.33 18.23
C THR A 119 -7.97 3.78 17.86
N HIS A 120 -7.06 4.42 18.62
CA HIS A 120 -6.65 5.81 18.43
C HIS A 120 -5.13 5.95 18.52
N GLY A 121 -4.58 6.99 17.90
CA GLY A 121 -3.17 7.35 17.99
C GLY A 121 -2.21 6.50 17.16
N LYS A 122 -2.68 5.55 16.34
CA LYS A 122 -1.82 4.71 15.48
C LYS A 122 -0.85 5.55 14.68
N THR A 123 -1.34 6.49 13.87
CA THR A 123 -0.53 7.35 12.99
C THR A 123 0.54 8.14 13.77
N THR A 124 0.17 8.72 14.91
CA THR A 124 1.11 9.46 15.75
C THR A 124 2.19 8.55 16.32
N THR A 125 1.79 7.41 16.89
CA THR A 125 2.73 6.45 17.50
C THR A 125 3.66 5.84 16.45
N THR A 126 3.14 5.48 15.27
CA THR A 126 3.92 4.94 14.16
C THR A 126 4.93 5.99 13.66
N SER A 127 4.51 7.26 13.53
CA SER A 127 5.39 8.35 13.14
C SER A 127 6.51 8.58 14.16
N MET A 128 6.18 8.58 15.45
CA MET A 128 7.16 8.72 16.53
C MET A 128 8.15 7.56 16.54
N LEU A 129 7.67 6.32 16.42
CA LEU A 129 8.51 5.13 16.39
C LEU A 129 9.47 5.16 15.19
N ALA A 130 8.95 5.46 14.00
CA ALA A 130 9.79 5.60 12.80
C ALA A 130 10.86 6.68 12.98
N TRP A 131 10.50 7.82 13.59
CA TRP A 131 11.46 8.91 13.85
C TRP A 131 12.51 8.57 14.90
N ILE A 132 12.15 7.87 15.97
CA ILE A 132 13.10 7.38 16.99
C ILE A 132 14.13 6.44 16.33
N LEU A 133 13.67 5.49 15.50
CA LEU A 133 14.54 4.57 14.81
C LEU A 133 15.45 5.28 13.79
N GLU A 134 14.92 6.27 13.07
CA GLU A 134 15.71 7.13 12.16
C GLU A 134 16.79 7.89 12.92
N SER A 135 16.42 8.52 14.02
CA SER A 135 17.36 9.28 14.87
C SER A 135 18.43 8.39 15.50
N ALA A 136 18.15 7.09 15.67
CA ALA A 136 19.12 6.10 16.11
C ALA A 136 20.00 5.56 14.95
N GLY A 137 19.85 6.08 13.72
CA GLY A 137 20.62 5.65 12.56
C GLY A 137 20.18 4.32 11.94
N LEU A 138 19.00 3.79 12.32
CA LEU A 138 18.53 2.48 11.89
C LEU A 138 17.80 2.48 10.53
N GLN A 139 17.56 3.66 9.96
CA GLN A 139 16.96 3.86 8.63
C GLN A 139 15.74 2.94 8.34
N PRO A 140 14.67 2.97 9.16
CA PRO A 140 13.53 2.08 8.99
C PRO A 140 12.79 2.33 7.69
N GLY A 141 12.23 1.28 7.09
CA GLY A 141 11.11 1.43 6.18
C GLY A 141 9.84 1.73 6.97
N PHE A 142 8.86 2.34 6.31
CA PHE A 142 7.56 2.60 6.96
C PHE A 142 6.42 2.77 5.96
N LEU A 143 5.20 2.53 6.46
CA LEU A 143 3.94 2.89 5.82
C LEU A 143 3.02 3.47 6.89
N ILE A 144 2.73 4.77 6.79
CA ILE A 144 2.05 5.58 7.79
C ILE A 144 0.80 6.21 7.14
N GLY A 145 -0.31 6.25 7.87
CA GLY A 145 -1.59 6.79 7.41
C GLY A 145 -1.64 8.32 7.25
N GLY A 146 -0.50 8.99 7.34
CA GLY A 146 -0.32 10.43 7.14
C GLY A 146 1.09 10.74 6.67
N VAL A 147 1.39 12.01 6.43
CA VAL A 147 2.73 12.48 6.05
C VAL A 147 3.41 13.12 7.27
N PRO A 148 4.30 12.40 7.97
CA PRO A 148 5.04 13.00 9.09
C PRO A 148 5.96 14.11 8.58
N LEU A 149 5.93 15.28 9.24
CA LEU A 149 6.70 16.45 8.82
C LEU A 149 8.21 16.17 8.73
N ASN A 150 8.73 15.34 9.61
CA ASN A 150 10.14 14.98 9.67
C ASN A 150 10.62 14.18 8.44
N PHE A 151 9.71 13.48 7.76
CA PHE A 151 10.03 12.64 6.60
C PHE A 151 9.55 13.25 5.28
N GLY A 152 8.48 14.04 5.30
CA GLY A 152 7.87 14.62 4.10
C GLY A 152 7.18 13.61 3.17
N VAL A 153 7.15 12.33 3.56
CA VAL A 153 6.51 11.22 2.81
C VAL A 153 5.76 10.31 3.77
N SER A 154 4.72 9.64 3.29
CA SER A 154 3.93 8.69 4.08
C SER A 154 4.46 7.26 4.05
N ALA A 155 5.37 6.96 3.11
CA ALA A 155 5.93 5.62 2.92
C ALA A 155 7.34 5.69 2.37
N ARG A 156 8.18 4.72 2.78
CA ARG A 156 9.58 4.56 2.37
C ARG A 156 10.01 3.12 2.58
N LEU A 157 10.80 2.53 1.68
CA LEU A 157 11.37 1.18 1.85
C LEU A 157 12.39 1.09 2.98
N GLY A 158 13.14 2.16 3.20
CA GLY A 158 14.24 2.18 4.17
C GLY A 158 15.45 1.34 3.75
N ALA A 159 16.34 1.07 4.69
CA ALA A 159 17.55 0.27 4.44
C ALA A 159 17.22 -1.17 4.03
N THR A 160 18.07 -1.77 3.21
CA THR A 160 18.00 -3.19 2.82
C THR A 160 18.65 -4.11 3.84
N GLN A 161 19.49 -3.56 4.72
CA GLN A 161 20.12 -4.24 5.85
C GLN A 161 20.08 -3.31 7.06
N ARG A 162 20.09 -3.84 8.28
CA ARG A 162 20.14 -3.01 9.49
C ARG A 162 21.53 -2.34 9.59
N PRO A 163 21.63 -1.00 9.52
CA PRO A 163 22.92 -0.31 9.45
C PRO A 163 23.79 -0.46 10.71
N ILE A 164 23.16 -0.70 11.87
CA ILE A 164 23.83 -0.83 13.15
C ILE A 164 23.39 -2.15 13.78
N ALA A 165 23.94 -3.26 13.28
CA ALA A 165 23.89 -4.52 13.97
C ALA A 165 25.26 -4.72 14.63
N GLY A 166 25.35 -4.55 15.95
CA GLY A 166 26.57 -4.89 16.70
C GLY A 166 26.95 -6.37 16.54
N GLU A 167 28.23 -6.70 16.73
CA GLU A 167 28.66 -8.10 16.79
C GLU A 167 27.82 -8.85 17.82
N GLY A 168 27.18 -9.96 17.40
CA GLY A 168 26.30 -10.76 18.26
C GLY A 168 24.82 -10.36 18.26
N ALA A 169 24.39 -9.44 17.41
CA ALA A 169 22.97 -9.11 17.26
C ALA A 169 22.16 -10.34 16.81
N LEU A 170 21.15 -10.72 17.60
CA LEU A 170 20.29 -11.88 17.33
C LEU A 170 19.37 -11.67 16.11
N ASP A 171 19.05 -10.43 15.77
CA ASP A 171 18.20 -10.06 14.63
C ASP A 171 18.84 -8.92 13.86
N THR A 172 19.27 -9.20 12.63
CA THR A 172 19.90 -8.23 11.73
C THR A 172 18.98 -7.80 10.59
N ARG A 173 17.72 -8.26 10.59
CA ARG A 173 16.74 -7.91 9.54
C ARG A 173 16.47 -6.40 9.54
N PRO A 174 16.32 -5.79 8.36
CA PRO A 174 15.95 -4.38 8.27
C PRO A 174 14.58 -4.13 8.91
N LEU A 175 14.43 -2.97 9.55
CA LEU A 175 13.21 -2.60 10.27
C LEU A 175 12.15 -2.05 9.31
N PHE A 176 10.88 -2.36 9.58
CA PHE A 176 9.74 -1.74 8.91
C PHE A 176 8.64 -1.41 9.92
N VAL A 177 8.20 -0.14 9.94
CA VAL A 177 7.18 0.34 10.87
C VAL A 177 5.87 0.54 10.12
N ILE A 178 4.77 -0.01 10.62
CA ILE A 178 3.48 0.05 9.94
C ILE A 178 2.32 0.24 10.92
N GLU A 179 1.26 0.90 10.47
CA GLU A 179 -0.01 0.92 11.19
C GLU A 179 -0.77 -0.40 11.00
N ALA A 180 -1.13 -1.03 12.11
CA ALA A 180 -1.87 -2.28 12.15
C ALA A 180 -3.38 -2.00 12.23
N ASP A 181 -3.98 -1.72 11.06
CA ASP A 181 -5.41 -1.42 10.96
C ASP A 181 -6.27 -2.67 11.12
N GLU A 182 -7.37 -2.50 11.85
CA GLU A 182 -8.41 -3.51 12.07
C GLU A 182 -9.42 -3.66 10.91
N TYR A 183 -9.37 -2.79 9.90
CA TYR A 183 -10.30 -2.80 8.77
C TYR A 183 -10.12 -4.03 7.87
N ASP A 184 -11.21 -4.44 7.21
CA ASP A 184 -11.20 -5.49 6.20
C ASP A 184 -10.11 -5.23 5.14
N THR A 185 -9.43 -6.29 4.74
CA THR A 185 -8.36 -6.26 3.74
C THR A 185 -8.89 -5.94 2.34
N ALA A 186 -9.93 -6.68 1.90
CA ALA A 186 -10.61 -6.50 0.63
C ALA A 186 -12.00 -7.17 0.68
N PHE A 187 -12.82 -7.01 -0.37
CA PHE A 187 -14.13 -7.64 -0.42
C PHE A 187 -14.07 -9.18 -0.46
N PHE A 188 -12.98 -9.73 -0.97
CA PHE A 188 -12.70 -11.18 -1.05
C PHE A 188 -11.84 -11.68 0.11
N ASP A 189 -11.32 -10.80 0.96
CA ASP A 189 -10.57 -11.14 2.17
C ASP A 189 -11.05 -10.28 3.34
N LYS A 190 -11.82 -10.90 4.23
CA LYS A 190 -12.45 -10.25 5.39
C LYS A 190 -11.59 -10.26 6.66
N ARG A 191 -10.37 -10.78 6.56
CA ARG A 191 -9.40 -10.66 7.66
C ARG A 191 -8.98 -9.21 7.83
N SER A 192 -8.66 -8.81 9.04
CA SER A 192 -8.09 -7.50 9.31
C SER A 192 -6.73 -7.35 8.61
N LYS A 193 -6.40 -6.16 8.16
CA LYS A 193 -5.14 -5.89 7.43
C LYS A 193 -3.90 -6.36 8.20
N PHE A 194 -3.90 -6.18 9.52
CA PHE A 194 -2.74 -6.53 10.36
C PHE A 194 -2.43 -8.03 10.41
N VAL A 195 -3.34 -8.89 9.98
CA VAL A 195 -3.10 -10.35 9.93
C VAL A 195 -2.05 -10.72 8.86
N HIS A 196 -1.80 -9.79 7.93
CA HIS A 196 -0.82 -9.97 6.85
C HIS A 196 0.61 -9.52 7.22
N TYR A 197 0.79 -8.83 8.36
CA TYR A 197 2.07 -8.17 8.73
C TYR A 197 2.95 -8.98 9.66
#